data_bc435daa2d801d706bcfdc0218eb7948
#
_entry.id   bc435daa2d801d706bcfdc0218eb7948
#
_cell.length_a   1.000
_cell.length_b   1.000
_cell.length_c   1.000
_cell.angle_alpha   90.00
_cell.angle_beta   90.00
_cell.angle_gamma   90.00
#
_symmetry.space_group_name_H-M   'P 1'
#
loop_
_entity.id
_entity.type
_entity.pdbx_description
1 polymer ?
#
loop_
_entity_poly.entity_id
_entity_poly.type
_entity_poly.pdbx_seq_one_letter_code
_entity_poly.pdbx_strand_id
1 'polypeptide(L)'
;MSELLRLITLQDSNTRMVLLGTGALGLAAGVIGALAVLRRRALVGDALAHAALPGVCVSFLVFRERSLPLFLLGALVFGVLGVLTMNAIRRFTRIKEDAAIAIVLGSFFGLGIALSGIIQRLPSGNRAGLDGFLFGKAAGMVQADVTLIAAASALALLGVVALYKEFKLVGFDRAFAGSLGWRVSLLDLILICLLAIVTVVGLPAVGVVLMAALLIIPGVTARFWTDRLAPHLA
;
A
#
# COMPACT_ATOMS: atom_id res chain seq x y z
N MET A 1 -17.28 -33.40 -4.20
CA MET A 1 -18.38 -32.50 -4.59
C MET A 1 -18.89 -31.64 -3.43
N SER A 2 -18.94 -32.18 -2.21
CA SER A 2 -19.35 -31.43 -0.99
C SER A 2 -18.42 -30.28 -0.58
N GLU A 3 -17.12 -30.44 -0.73
CA GLU A 3 -16.10 -29.40 -0.40
C GLU A 3 -16.22 -28.19 -1.33
N LEU A 4 -16.35 -28.41 -2.64
CA LEU A 4 -16.52 -27.33 -3.62
C LEU A 4 -17.82 -26.54 -3.39
N LEU A 5 -18.91 -27.24 -3.03
CA LEU A 5 -20.17 -26.57 -2.69
C LEU A 5 -20.05 -25.72 -1.41
N ARG A 6 -19.31 -26.16 -0.41
CA ARG A 6 -19.04 -25.38 0.81
C ARG A 6 -18.22 -24.12 0.52
N LEU A 7 -17.22 -24.21 -0.37
CA LEU A 7 -16.45 -23.06 -0.83
C LEU A 7 -17.33 -22.06 -1.59
N ILE A 8 -18.18 -22.52 -2.51
CA ILE A 8 -19.07 -21.66 -3.31
C ILE A 8 -20.17 -21.04 -2.45
N THR A 9 -20.69 -21.78 -1.46
CA THR A 9 -21.73 -21.28 -0.54
C THR A 9 -21.18 -20.44 0.61
N LEU A 10 -19.85 -20.24 0.66
CA LEU A 10 -19.18 -19.43 1.69
C LEU A 10 -19.53 -19.84 3.13
N GLN A 11 -19.71 -21.14 3.37
CA GLN A 11 -20.10 -21.66 4.68
C GLN A 11 -18.94 -21.66 5.66
N ASP A 12 -17.68 -21.71 5.17
CA ASP A 12 -16.49 -21.62 6.01
C ASP A 12 -16.23 -20.19 6.47
N SER A 13 -16.17 -19.99 7.78
CA SER A 13 -15.86 -18.69 8.41
C SER A 13 -14.54 -18.12 7.90
N ASN A 14 -13.51 -18.96 7.74
CA ASN A 14 -12.20 -18.53 7.25
C ASN A 14 -12.27 -18.04 5.79
N THR A 15 -12.97 -18.73 4.92
CA THR A 15 -13.16 -18.34 3.52
C THR A 15 -13.86 -16.99 3.40
N ARG A 16 -14.89 -16.74 4.24
CA ARG A 16 -15.54 -15.42 4.29
C ARG A 16 -14.61 -14.32 4.72
N MET A 17 -13.82 -14.55 5.77
CA MET A 17 -12.85 -13.57 6.27
C MET A 17 -11.82 -13.21 5.21
N VAL A 18 -11.24 -14.21 4.55
CA VAL A 18 -10.27 -13.99 3.48
C VAL A 18 -10.89 -13.23 2.31
N LEU A 19 -12.07 -13.63 1.84
CA LEU A 19 -12.77 -12.96 0.74
C LEU A 19 -13.13 -11.50 1.06
N LEU A 20 -13.67 -11.25 2.26
CA LEU A 20 -14.04 -9.88 2.66
C LEU A 20 -12.80 -9.00 2.85
N GLY A 21 -11.76 -9.52 3.50
CA GLY A 21 -10.52 -8.78 3.72
C GLY A 21 -9.78 -8.46 2.42
N THR A 22 -9.54 -9.49 1.59
CA THR A 22 -8.83 -9.29 0.32
C THR A 22 -9.67 -8.54 -0.72
N GLY A 23 -11.01 -8.72 -0.72
CA GLY A 23 -11.92 -8.00 -1.58
C GLY A 23 -11.98 -6.50 -1.24
N ALA A 24 -12.13 -6.15 0.04
CA ALA A 24 -12.09 -4.76 0.49
C ALA A 24 -10.74 -4.09 0.17
N LEU A 25 -9.64 -4.81 0.41
CA LEU A 25 -8.29 -4.36 0.07
C LEU A 25 -8.13 -4.16 -1.44
N GLY A 26 -8.59 -5.12 -2.26
CA GLY A 26 -8.50 -5.06 -3.71
C GLY A 26 -9.27 -3.89 -4.30
N LEU A 27 -10.46 -3.61 -3.79
CA LEU A 27 -11.26 -2.43 -4.18
C LEU A 27 -10.53 -1.13 -3.86
N ALA A 28 -10.04 -0.98 -2.61
CA ALA A 28 -9.33 0.23 -2.21
C ALA A 28 -8.01 0.41 -2.97
N ALA A 29 -7.22 -0.67 -3.12
CA ALA A 29 -5.96 -0.67 -3.85
C ALA A 29 -6.19 -0.36 -5.34
N GLY A 30 -7.22 -0.94 -5.96
CA GLY A 30 -7.57 -0.69 -7.36
C GLY A 30 -7.94 0.77 -7.62
N VAL A 31 -8.82 1.35 -6.80
CA VAL A 31 -9.26 2.75 -6.95
C VAL A 31 -8.10 3.73 -6.73
N ILE A 32 -7.35 3.56 -5.63
CA ILE A 32 -6.22 4.45 -5.32
C ILE A 32 -5.09 4.25 -6.32
N GLY A 33 -4.81 3.01 -6.68
CA GLY A 33 -3.82 2.65 -7.69
C GLY A 33 -4.14 3.24 -9.06
N ALA A 34 -5.40 3.23 -9.49
CA ALA A 34 -5.84 3.89 -10.72
C ALA A 34 -5.55 5.39 -10.71
N LEU A 35 -5.82 6.08 -9.59
CA LEU A 35 -5.46 7.50 -9.43
C LEU A 35 -3.93 7.71 -9.46
N ALA A 36 -3.15 6.81 -8.86
CA ALA A 36 -1.70 6.86 -8.89
C ALA A 36 -1.15 6.65 -10.32
N VAL A 37 -1.71 5.70 -11.06
CA VAL A 37 -1.37 5.43 -12.48
C VAL A 37 -1.66 6.65 -13.35
N LEU A 38 -2.85 7.26 -13.20
CA LEU A 38 -3.22 8.48 -13.94
C LEU A 38 -2.26 9.64 -13.68
N ARG A 39 -1.71 9.70 -12.48
CA ARG A 39 -0.71 10.72 -12.09
C ARG A 39 0.73 10.33 -12.41
N ARG A 40 0.96 9.25 -13.15
CA ARG A 40 2.28 8.69 -13.48
C ARG A 40 3.12 8.34 -12.24
N ARG A 41 2.46 7.98 -11.13
CA ARG A 41 3.08 7.63 -9.83
C ARG A 41 2.80 6.19 -9.42
N ALA A 42 2.55 5.31 -10.36
CA ALA A 42 2.25 3.90 -10.09
C ALA A 42 3.34 3.21 -9.25
N LEU A 43 4.61 3.48 -9.53
CA LEU A 43 5.76 2.88 -8.85
C LEU A 43 5.96 3.37 -7.40
N VAL A 44 5.31 4.48 -6.99
CA VAL A 44 5.40 4.96 -5.60
C VAL A 44 4.79 3.96 -4.62
N GLY A 45 3.73 3.25 -5.01
CA GLY A 45 3.14 2.19 -4.19
C GLY A 45 4.10 1.03 -3.94
N ASP A 46 4.85 0.63 -4.96
CA ASP A 46 5.88 -0.41 -4.85
C ASP A 46 7.04 0.04 -3.95
N ALA A 47 7.54 1.26 -4.14
CA ALA A 47 8.57 1.83 -3.27
C ALA A 47 8.11 1.92 -1.81
N LEU A 48 6.84 2.26 -1.56
CA LEU A 48 6.24 2.28 -0.22
C LEU A 48 6.22 0.88 0.40
N ALA A 49 5.80 -0.14 -0.35
CA ALA A 49 5.76 -1.51 0.12
C ALA A 49 7.15 -2.01 0.56
N HIS A 50 8.16 -1.71 -0.23
CA HIS A 50 9.56 -2.07 0.09
C HIS A 50 10.14 -1.20 1.21
N ALA A 51 9.81 0.10 1.28
CA ALA A 51 10.25 0.99 2.36
C ALA A 51 9.59 0.65 3.71
N ALA A 52 8.47 -0.04 3.73
CA ALA A 52 7.81 -0.50 4.95
C ALA A 52 8.63 -1.57 5.70
N LEU A 53 9.40 -2.40 5.00
CA LEU A 53 10.13 -3.53 5.58
C LEU A 53 11.09 -3.14 6.71
N PRO A 54 12.02 -2.17 6.55
CA PRO A 54 12.89 -1.75 7.65
C PRO A 54 12.09 -1.20 8.83
N GLY A 55 10.93 -0.59 8.60
CA GLY A 55 10.05 -0.09 9.65
C GLY A 55 9.49 -1.21 10.54
N VAL A 56 9.06 -2.30 9.93
CA VAL A 56 8.63 -3.51 10.66
C VAL A 56 9.79 -4.10 11.47
N CYS A 57 10.97 -4.19 10.85
CA CYS A 57 12.17 -4.70 11.53
C CYS A 57 12.57 -3.82 12.73
N VAL A 58 12.57 -2.51 12.58
CA VAL A 58 12.89 -1.56 13.66
C VAL A 58 11.85 -1.66 14.77
N SER A 59 10.57 -1.72 14.46
CA SER A 59 9.51 -1.91 15.46
C SER A 59 9.74 -3.18 16.29
N PHE A 60 10.09 -4.30 15.64
CA PHE A 60 10.41 -5.54 16.37
C PHE A 60 11.64 -5.39 17.26
N LEU A 61 12.70 -4.73 16.79
CA LEU A 61 13.93 -4.53 17.57
C LEU A 61 13.71 -3.65 18.80
N VAL A 62 12.86 -2.62 18.69
CA VAL A 62 12.57 -1.67 19.76
C VAL A 62 11.64 -2.27 20.80
N PHE A 63 10.50 -2.82 20.36
CA PHE A 63 9.45 -3.27 21.26
C PHE A 63 9.61 -4.74 21.68
N ARG A 64 10.34 -5.53 20.90
CA ARG A 64 10.56 -6.98 21.11
C ARG A 64 9.26 -7.79 21.25
N GLU A 65 8.14 -7.22 20.87
CA GLU A 65 6.81 -7.83 20.88
C GLU A 65 6.26 -7.98 19.47
N ARG A 66 5.45 -9.02 19.29
CA ARG A 66 4.69 -9.26 18.06
C ARG A 66 3.35 -8.58 18.16
N SER A 67 3.33 -7.29 17.93
CA SER A 67 2.11 -6.53 17.89
C SER A 67 1.89 -6.02 16.47
N LEU A 68 0.81 -6.48 15.83
CA LEU A 68 0.45 -6.04 14.48
C LEU A 68 0.34 -4.51 14.38
N PRO A 69 -0.31 -3.80 15.33
CA PRO A 69 -0.38 -2.34 15.30
C PRO A 69 0.99 -1.66 15.34
N LEU A 70 1.93 -2.17 16.15
CA LEU A 70 3.29 -1.62 16.22
C LEU A 70 4.06 -1.83 14.91
N PHE A 71 3.89 -3.00 14.30
CA PHE A 71 4.50 -3.29 13.00
C PHE A 71 3.96 -2.38 11.90
N LEU A 72 2.64 -2.18 11.87
CA LEU A 72 2.00 -1.27 10.92
C LEU A 72 2.42 0.18 11.13
N LEU A 73 2.57 0.61 12.38
CA LEU A 73 3.04 1.95 12.71
C LEU A 73 4.49 2.15 12.22
N GLY A 74 5.38 1.20 12.48
CA GLY A 74 6.75 1.26 11.96
C GLY A 74 6.81 1.23 10.44
N ALA A 75 6.02 0.36 9.81
CA ALA A 75 5.89 0.29 8.37
C ALA A 75 5.41 1.62 7.77
N LEU A 76 4.42 2.26 8.40
CA LEU A 76 3.89 3.56 7.98
C LEU A 76 4.95 4.66 8.11
N VAL A 77 5.63 4.73 9.25
CA VAL A 77 6.69 5.73 9.49
C VAL A 77 7.80 5.60 8.44
N PHE A 78 8.31 4.40 8.21
CA PHE A 78 9.36 4.19 7.21
C PHE A 78 8.86 4.33 5.77
N GLY A 79 7.61 3.97 5.48
CA GLY A 79 6.98 4.27 4.20
C GLY A 79 6.93 5.77 3.92
N VAL A 80 6.49 6.57 4.92
CA VAL A 80 6.49 8.04 4.81
C VAL A 80 7.91 8.59 4.66
N LEU A 81 8.89 8.08 5.43
CA LEU A 81 10.30 8.45 5.28
C LEU A 81 10.82 8.15 3.87
N GLY A 82 10.47 7.00 3.30
CA GLY A 82 10.80 6.64 1.92
C GLY A 82 10.28 7.67 0.91
N VAL A 83 9.01 8.07 1.04
CA VAL A 83 8.41 9.10 0.18
C VAL A 83 9.07 10.46 0.37
N LEU A 84 9.34 10.85 1.61
CA LEU A 84 10.03 12.11 1.91
C LEU A 84 11.45 12.11 1.31
N THR A 85 12.17 11.00 1.42
CA THR A 85 13.50 10.82 0.83
C THR A 85 13.43 10.92 -0.70
N MET A 86 12.46 10.25 -1.34
CA MET A 86 12.23 10.35 -2.78
C MET A 86 11.96 11.80 -3.21
N ASN A 87 11.08 12.50 -2.49
CA ASN A 87 10.78 13.90 -2.79
C ASN A 87 11.99 14.82 -2.55
N ALA A 88 12.80 14.55 -1.52
CA ALA A 88 14.04 15.29 -1.26
C ALA A 88 15.06 15.08 -2.39
N ILE A 89 15.29 13.84 -2.83
CA ILE A 89 16.17 13.55 -3.98
C ILE A 89 15.72 14.35 -5.20
N ARG A 90 14.42 14.32 -5.55
CA ARG A 90 13.89 15.08 -6.69
C ARG A 90 14.03 16.59 -6.56
N ARG A 91 13.90 17.12 -5.34
CA ARG A 91 13.98 18.56 -5.09
C ARG A 91 15.39 19.09 -5.13
N PHE A 92 16.34 18.34 -4.58
CA PHE A 92 17.73 18.78 -4.41
C PHE A 92 18.68 18.27 -5.48
N THR A 93 18.22 17.35 -6.35
CA THR A 93 19.06 16.78 -7.41
C THR A 93 18.36 16.89 -8.78
N ARG A 94 19.10 16.64 -9.85
CA ARG A 94 18.57 16.57 -11.23
C ARG A 94 18.13 15.16 -11.63
N ILE A 95 17.98 14.26 -10.66
CA ILE A 95 17.62 12.86 -10.90
C ILE A 95 16.15 12.77 -11.29
N LYS A 96 15.85 11.95 -12.32
CA LYS A 96 14.49 11.66 -12.77
C LYS A 96 13.69 10.91 -11.68
N GLU A 97 12.37 11.04 -11.70
CA GLU A 97 11.47 10.43 -10.71
C GLU A 97 11.67 8.93 -10.57
N ASP A 98 11.74 8.21 -11.70
CA ASP A 98 11.91 6.76 -11.69
C ASP A 98 13.25 6.32 -11.06
N ALA A 99 14.34 7.06 -11.31
CA ALA A 99 15.63 6.77 -10.68
C ALA A 99 15.62 7.09 -9.17
N ALA A 100 14.91 8.14 -8.72
CA ALA A 100 14.73 8.43 -7.31
C ALA A 100 13.93 7.34 -6.60
N ILE A 101 12.89 6.81 -7.25
CA ILE A 101 12.11 5.66 -6.76
C ILE A 101 13.01 4.44 -6.62
N ALA A 102 13.80 4.12 -7.65
CA ALA A 102 14.69 2.96 -7.64
C ALA A 102 15.77 3.05 -6.52
N ILE A 103 16.31 4.25 -6.28
CA ILE A 103 17.27 4.48 -5.18
C ILE A 103 16.62 4.23 -3.83
N VAL A 104 15.42 4.77 -3.59
CA VAL A 104 14.69 4.58 -2.33
C VAL A 104 14.32 3.12 -2.15
N LEU A 105 13.76 2.48 -3.18
CA LEU A 105 13.42 1.06 -3.16
C LEU A 105 14.64 0.21 -2.80
N GLY A 106 15.75 0.36 -3.51
CA GLY A 106 16.96 -0.44 -3.30
C GLY A 106 17.58 -0.21 -1.92
N SER A 107 17.67 1.06 -1.48
CA SER A 107 18.28 1.40 -0.17
C SER A 107 17.42 0.93 1.00
N PHE A 108 16.12 1.21 0.99
CA PHE A 108 15.23 0.82 2.08
C PHE A 108 15.01 -0.70 2.12
N PHE A 109 14.80 -1.32 0.97
CA PHE A 109 14.67 -2.77 0.92
C PHE A 109 15.95 -3.47 1.36
N GLY A 110 17.12 -3.01 0.89
CA GLY A 110 18.42 -3.53 1.33
C GLY A 110 18.63 -3.38 2.84
N LEU A 111 18.28 -2.23 3.41
CA LEU A 111 18.29 -1.99 4.86
C LEU A 111 17.33 -2.97 5.58
N GLY A 112 16.13 -3.16 5.05
CA GLY A 112 15.15 -4.09 5.62
C GLY A 112 15.63 -5.53 5.65
N ILE A 113 16.23 -5.99 4.56
CA ILE A 113 16.81 -7.35 4.48
C ILE A 113 17.99 -7.49 5.45
N ALA A 114 18.88 -6.49 5.54
CA ALA A 114 20.00 -6.51 6.49
C ALA A 114 19.51 -6.59 7.95
N LEU A 115 18.51 -5.78 8.32
CA LEU A 115 17.89 -5.82 9.65
C LEU A 115 17.18 -7.15 9.91
N SER A 116 16.47 -7.69 8.93
CA SER A 116 15.83 -9.02 9.03
C SER A 116 16.88 -10.11 9.28
N GLY A 117 18.03 -10.07 8.60
CA GLY A 117 19.14 -10.99 8.84
C GLY A 117 19.72 -10.88 10.27
N ILE A 118 19.78 -9.69 10.85
CA ILE A 118 20.20 -9.49 12.24
C ILE A 118 19.14 -10.09 13.19
N ILE A 119 17.86 -9.82 12.94
CA ILE A 119 16.75 -10.33 13.78
C ILE A 119 16.72 -11.85 13.79
N GLN A 120 16.94 -12.51 12.65
CA GLN A 120 16.95 -13.97 12.56
C GLN A 120 18.04 -14.63 13.41
N ARG A 121 19.14 -13.94 13.71
CA ARG A 121 20.20 -14.41 14.59
C ARG A 121 19.89 -14.28 16.08
N LEU A 122 18.86 -13.52 16.44
CA LEU A 122 18.43 -13.38 17.83
C LEU A 122 17.68 -14.64 18.29
N PRO A 123 17.76 -15.05 19.56
CA PRO A 123 17.00 -16.17 20.10
C PRO A 123 15.48 -16.05 19.91
N SER A 124 14.97 -14.84 19.85
CA SER A 124 13.57 -14.50 19.58
C SER A 124 13.26 -14.30 18.10
N GLY A 125 14.28 -14.27 17.22
CA GLY A 125 14.15 -13.87 15.82
C GLY A 125 13.27 -14.78 14.98
N ASN A 126 13.36 -16.08 15.18
CA ASN A 126 12.52 -17.07 14.49
C ASN A 126 11.02 -16.90 14.80
N ARG A 127 10.70 -16.11 15.81
CA ARG A 127 9.32 -15.78 16.22
C ARG A 127 8.85 -14.42 15.68
N ALA A 128 9.68 -13.67 14.96
CA ALA A 128 9.34 -12.32 14.51
C ALA A 128 8.17 -12.29 13.50
N GLY A 129 7.96 -13.37 12.74
CA GLY A 129 6.87 -13.43 11.75
C GLY A 129 7.04 -12.45 10.58
N LEU A 130 8.28 -11.97 10.34
CA LEU A 130 8.62 -11.02 9.30
C LEU A 130 8.32 -11.56 7.89
N ASP A 131 8.42 -12.88 7.72
CA ASP A 131 8.08 -13.55 6.46
C ASP A 131 6.62 -13.30 6.05
N GLY A 132 5.72 -13.15 7.04
CA GLY A 132 4.32 -12.80 6.79
C GLY A 132 4.11 -11.43 6.15
N PHE A 133 5.03 -10.47 6.36
CA PHE A 133 4.98 -9.17 5.70
C PHE A 133 5.50 -9.22 4.26
N LEU A 134 6.47 -10.08 3.98
CA LEU A 134 7.05 -10.23 2.63
C LEU A 134 6.12 -11.04 1.71
N PHE A 135 5.66 -12.19 2.21
CA PHE A 135 4.91 -13.16 1.41
C PHE A 135 3.38 -13.09 1.59
N GLY A 136 2.93 -12.40 2.65
CA GLY A 136 1.53 -12.37 3.04
C GLY A 136 1.06 -13.68 3.69
N LYS A 137 -0.03 -13.63 4.44
CA LYS A 137 -0.68 -14.79 5.05
C LYS A 137 -2.20 -14.67 4.97
N ALA A 138 -2.75 -14.49 3.77
CA ALA A 138 -4.20 -14.33 3.57
C ALA A 138 -5.01 -15.47 4.23
N ALA A 139 -4.57 -16.72 4.08
CA ALA A 139 -5.25 -17.88 4.66
C ALA A 139 -5.23 -17.93 6.21
N GLY A 140 -4.33 -17.18 6.84
CA GLY A 140 -4.18 -17.11 8.30
C GLY A 140 -4.75 -15.83 8.92
N MET A 141 -5.57 -15.06 8.19
CA MET A 141 -6.22 -13.86 8.71
C MET A 141 -7.18 -14.17 9.85
N VAL A 142 -7.10 -13.36 10.91
CA VAL A 142 -8.07 -13.37 12.00
C VAL A 142 -9.07 -12.23 11.85
N GLN A 143 -10.19 -12.32 12.58
CA GLN A 143 -11.25 -11.29 12.52
C GLN A 143 -10.72 -9.87 12.74
N ALA A 144 -9.75 -9.69 13.63
CA ALA A 144 -9.12 -8.39 13.90
C ALA A 144 -8.40 -7.83 12.67
N ASP A 145 -7.72 -8.68 11.90
CA ASP A 145 -7.02 -8.26 10.68
C ASP A 145 -8.02 -7.79 9.62
N VAL A 146 -9.11 -8.56 9.44
CA VAL A 146 -10.18 -8.21 8.48
C VAL A 146 -10.84 -6.89 8.84
N THR A 147 -11.15 -6.66 10.11
CA THR A 147 -11.75 -5.39 10.56
C THR A 147 -10.81 -4.20 10.34
N LEU A 148 -9.52 -4.37 10.60
CA LEU A 148 -8.52 -3.34 10.38
C LEU A 148 -8.33 -3.03 8.89
N ILE A 149 -8.25 -4.06 8.03
CA ILE A 149 -8.19 -3.90 6.58
C ILE A 149 -9.44 -3.22 6.06
N ALA A 150 -10.62 -3.65 6.49
CA ALA A 150 -11.89 -3.07 6.07
C ALA A 150 -12.00 -1.59 6.50
N ALA A 151 -11.61 -1.26 7.73
CA ALA A 151 -11.62 0.11 8.24
C ALA A 151 -10.64 1.01 7.46
N ALA A 152 -9.41 0.55 7.23
CA ALA A 152 -8.41 1.28 6.46
C ALA A 152 -8.84 1.46 4.99
N SER A 153 -9.39 0.42 4.37
CA SER A 153 -9.92 0.46 3.02
C SER A 153 -11.11 1.42 2.90
N ALA A 154 -12.04 1.37 3.86
CA ALA A 154 -13.17 2.29 3.90
C ALA A 154 -12.72 3.75 4.08
N LEU A 155 -11.79 4.01 5.00
CA LEU A 155 -11.21 5.34 5.20
C LEU A 155 -10.57 5.87 3.92
N ALA A 156 -9.81 5.03 3.24
CA ALA A 156 -9.13 5.38 2.01
C ALA A 156 -10.11 5.67 0.87
N LEU A 157 -11.14 4.83 0.69
CA LEU A 157 -12.20 5.04 -0.29
C LEU A 157 -13.03 6.29 0.01
N LEU A 158 -13.37 6.53 1.27
CA LEU A 158 -14.05 7.77 1.70
C LEU A 158 -13.21 9.00 1.38
N GLY A 159 -11.90 8.95 1.63
CA GLY A 159 -10.97 10.02 1.26
C GLY A 159 -10.97 10.29 -0.25
N VAL A 160 -10.97 9.24 -1.07
CA VAL A 160 -11.05 9.38 -2.53
C VAL A 160 -12.40 9.95 -2.96
N VAL A 161 -13.51 9.47 -2.40
CA VAL A 161 -14.86 9.98 -2.73
C VAL A 161 -15.01 11.43 -2.32
N ALA A 162 -14.57 11.80 -1.13
CA ALA A 162 -14.63 13.17 -0.62
C ALA A 162 -13.84 14.16 -1.49
N LEU A 163 -12.66 13.73 -1.97
CA LEU A 163 -11.76 14.54 -2.80
C LEU A 163 -11.81 14.15 -4.29
N TYR A 164 -12.88 13.50 -4.72
CA TYR A 164 -12.98 13.00 -6.10
C TYR A 164 -12.85 14.10 -7.15
N LYS A 165 -13.50 15.24 -6.93
CA LYS A 165 -13.48 16.38 -7.85
C LYS A 165 -12.10 16.99 -7.97
N GLU A 166 -11.42 17.14 -6.85
CA GLU A 166 -10.06 17.69 -6.74
C GLU A 166 -9.04 16.74 -7.38
N PHE A 167 -9.16 15.45 -7.09
CA PHE A 167 -8.30 14.44 -7.71
C PHE A 167 -8.51 14.35 -9.22
N LYS A 168 -9.74 14.44 -9.67
CA LYS A 168 -10.07 14.51 -11.10
C LYS A 168 -9.40 15.73 -11.75
N LEU A 169 -9.61 16.93 -11.17
CA LEU A 169 -9.06 18.16 -11.70
C LEU A 169 -7.52 18.11 -11.82
N VAL A 170 -6.83 17.78 -10.73
CA VAL A 170 -5.37 17.69 -10.71
C VAL A 170 -4.83 16.54 -11.56
N GLY A 171 -5.61 15.49 -11.77
CA GLY A 171 -5.24 14.36 -12.62
C GLY A 171 -5.18 14.71 -14.11
N PHE A 172 -6.07 15.60 -14.55
CA PHE A 172 -6.14 16.02 -15.96
C PHE A 172 -5.33 17.27 -16.26
N ASP A 173 -5.40 18.30 -15.40
CA ASP A 173 -4.68 19.56 -15.61
C ASP A 173 -4.19 20.15 -14.29
N ARG A 174 -2.90 19.95 -14.02
CA ARG A 174 -2.23 20.47 -12.81
C ARG A 174 -2.04 21.98 -12.85
N ALA A 175 -1.81 22.55 -14.02
CA ALA A 175 -1.59 24.00 -14.18
C ALA A 175 -2.90 24.76 -13.94
N PHE A 176 -3.99 24.27 -14.52
CA PHE A 176 -5.32 24.82 -14.32
C PHE A 176 -5.77 24.68 -12.86
N ALA A 177 -5.54 23.55 -12.20
CA ALA A 177 -5.83 23.40 -10.78
C ALA A 177 -5.06 24.42 -9.92
N GLY A 178 -3.80 24.68 -10.25
CA GLY A 178 -2.98 25.70 -9.59
C GLY A 178 -3.51 27.12 -9.81
N SER A 179 -3.98 27.46 -11.00
CA SER A 179 -4.55 28.79 -11.31
C SER A 179 -5.87 29.05 -10.57
N LEU A 180 -6.63 27.99 -10.26
CA LEU A 180 -7.84 28.06 -9.41
C LEU A 180 -7.53 28.18 -7.91
N GLY A 181 -6.26 28.24 -7.52
CA GLY A 181 -5.85 28.37 -6.11
C GLY A 181 -5.75 27.06 -5.35
N TRP A 182 -5.92 25.90 -5.99
CA TRP A 182 -5.78 24.62 -5.33
C TRP A 182 -4.32 24.32 -5.00
N ARG A 183 -4.06 23.86 -3.77
CA ARG A 183 -2.73 23.40 -3.34
C ARG A 183 -2.44 22.01 -3.89
N VAL A 184 -1.99 21.93 -5.15
CA VAL A 184 -1.72 20.66 -5.85
C VAL A 184 -0.78 19.76 -5.05
N SER A 185 0.24 20.32 -4.38
CA SER A 185 1.17 19.55 -3.54
C SER A 185 0.50 18.90 -2.33
N LEU A 186 -0.52 19.54 -1.76
CA LEU A 186 -1.29 18.98 -0.64
C LEU A 186 -2.15 17.80 -1.11
N LEU A 187 -2.80 17.93 -2.26
CA LEU A 187 -3.59 16.85 -2.86
C LEU A 187 -2.73 15.66 -3.26
N ASP A 188 -1.52 15.92 -3.76
CA ASP A 188 -0.53 14.86 -4.01
C ASP A 188 -0.11 14.16 -2.71
N LEU A 189 0.12 14.92 -1.64
CA LEU A 189 0.49 14.35 -0.34
C LEU A 189 -0.65 13.49 0.22
N ILE A 190 -1.89 13.96 0.15
CA ILE A 190 -3.08 13.20 0.60
C ILE A 190 -3.17 11.88 -0.17
N LEU A 191 -3.04 11.90 -1.50
CA LEU A 191 -3.07 10.68 -2.29
C LEU A 191 -1.98 9.69 -1.88
N ILE A 192 -0.76 10.17 -1.64
CA ILE A 192 0.36 9.34 -1.19
C ILE A 192 0.08 8.77 0.21
N CYS A 193 -0.50 9.56 1.12
CA CYS A 193 -0.89 9.07 2.44
C CYS A 193 -1.96 7.97 2.36
N LEU A 194 -2.99 8.15 1.52
CA LEU A 194 -4.01 7.13 1.29
C LEU A 194 -3.41 5.85 0.71
N LEU A 195 -2.52 6.01 -0.27
CA LEU A 195 -1.77 4.91 -0.86
C LEU A 195 -0.94 4.18 0.21
N ALA A 196 -0.22 4.92 1.06
CA ALA A 196 0.60 4.36 2.13
C ALA A 196 -0.23 3.56 3.14
N ILE A 197 -1.38 4.08 3.57
CA ILE A 197 -2.28 3.40 4.50
C ILE A 197 -2.74 2.06 3.93
N VAL A 198 -3.26 2.05 2.70
CA VAL A 198 -3.75 0.82 2.07
C VAL A 198 -2.62 -0.16 1.81
N THR A 199 -1.46 0.33 1.35
CA THR A 199 -0.28 -0.52 1.12
C THR A 199 0.17 -1.19 2.40
N VAL A 200 0.41 -0.41 3.46
CA VAL A 200 0.96 -0.91 4.73
C VAL A 200 0.00 -1.90 5.39
N VAL A 201 -1.30 -1.61 5.40
CA VAL A 201 -2.31 -2.50 6.00
C VAL A 201 -2.52 -3.77 5.16
N GLY A 202 -2.31 -3.69 3.85
CA GLY A 202 -2.41 -4.84 2.94
C GLY A 202 -1.22 -5.79 3.00
N LEU A 203 -0.01 -5.31 3.37
CA LEU A 203 1.21 -6.12 3.35
C LEU A 203 1.11 -7.45 4.13
N PRO A 204 0.63 -7.49 5.39
CA PRO A 204 0.50 -8.74 6.13
C PRO A 204 -0.46 -9.74 5.50
N ALA A 205 -1.45 -9.23 4.77
CA ALA A 205 -2.48 -10.03 4.14
C ALA A 205 -2.00 -10.67 2.85
N VAL A 206 -1.52 -9.87 1.90
CA VAL A 206 -1.24 -10.30 0.53
C VAL A 206 0.25 -10.32 0.18
N GLY A 207 1.09 -9.69 1.00
CA GLY A 207 2.53 -9.58 0.77
C GLY A 207 2.89 -8.46 -0.22
N VAL A 208 4.21 -8.18 -0.30
CA VAL A 208 4.75 -7.03 -1.07
C VAL A 208 4.43 -7.15 -2.55
N VAL A 209 4.70 -8.30 -3.16
CA VAL A 209 4.57 -8.51 -4.62
C VAL A 209 3.11 -8.40 -5.07
N LEU A 210 2.19 -9.08 -4.36
CA LEU A 210 0.78 -9.03 -4.73
C LEU A 210 0.17 -7.65 -4.44
N MET A 211 0.64 -6.95 -3.39
CA MET A 211 0.19 -5.59 -3.09
C MET A 211 0.56 -4.61 -4.21
N ALA A 212 1.80 -4.68 -4.72
CA ALA A 212 2.23 -3.88 -5.86
C ALA A 212 1.40 -4.18 -7.12
N ALA A 213 1.11 -5.46 -7.37
CA ALA A 213 0.26 -5.90 -8.48
C ALA A 213 -1.18 -5.35 -8.35
N LEU A 214 -1.80 -5.43 -7.16
CA LEU A 214 -3.14 -4.90 -6.89
C LEU A 214 -3.25 -3.39 -7.09
N LEU A 215 -2.17 -2.65 -6.84
CA LEU A 215 -2.14 -1.20 -7.04
C LEU A 215 -1.99 -0.82 -8.53
N ILE A 216 -1.23 -1.60 -9.30
CA ILE A 216 -0.86 -1.21 -10.67
C ILE A 216 -1.81 -1.83 -11.69
N ILE A 217 -2.06 -3.14 -11.61
CA ILE A 217 -2.76 -3.89 -12.67
C ILE A 217 -4.19 -3.38 -12.90
N PRO A 218 -5.06 -3.19 -11.88
CA PRO A 218 -6.42 -2.73 -12.14
C PRO A 218 -6.46 -1.36 -12.82
N GLY A 219 -5.63 -0.41 -12.34
CA GLY A 219 -5.57 0.92 -12.91
C GLY A 219 -5.06 0.96 -14.34
N VAL A 220 -4.05 0.16 -14.67
CA VAL A 220 -3.53 0.06 -16.04
C VAL A 220 -4.55 -0.62 -16.96
N THR A 221 -5.15 -1.73 -16.50
CA THR A 221 -6.15 -2.47 -17.29
C THR A 221 -7.38 -1.61 -17.59
N ALA A 222 -7.92 -0.91 -16.60
CA ALA A 222 -9.07 -0.05 -16.78
C ALA A 222 -8.82 1.05 -17.83
N ARG A 223 -7.60 1.52 -17.99
CA ARG A 223 -7.23 2.53 -18.99
C ARG A 223 -7.38 2.05 -20.45
N PHE A 224 -7.29 0.74 -20.67
CA PHE A 224 -7.56 0.18 -22.01
C PHE A 224 -9.04 0.17 -22.39
N TRP A 225 -9.94 0.24 -21.40
CA TRP A 225 -11.38 0.16 -21.61
C TRP A 225 -12.07 1.51 -21.62
N THR A 226 -11.49 2.52 -20.97
CA THR A 226 -12.13 3.83 -20.85
C THR A 226 -11.16 4.97 -20.63
N ASP A 227 -11.43 6.12 -21.29
CA ASP A 227 -10.73 7.39 -21.06
C ASP A 227 -11.46 8.28 -20.04
N ARG A 228 -12.63 7.86 -19.54
CA ARG A 228 -13.40 8.62 -18.56
C ARG A 228 -13.05 8.16 -17.14
N LEU A 229 -12.80 9.12 -16.23
CA LEU A 229 -12.36 8.80 -14.85
C LEU A 229 -13.38 7.98 -14.07
N ALA A 230 -14.68 8.27 -14.14
CA ALA A 230 -15.69 7.57 -13.36
C ALA A 230 -15.76 6.06 -13.69
N PRO A 231 -15.90 5.62 -14.97
CA PRO A 231 -15.81 4.21 -15.31
C PRO A 231 -14.41 3.61 -15.14
N HIS A 232 -13.36 4.42 -15.13
CA HIS A 232 -11.99 3.95 -14.88
C HIS A 232 -11.78 3.52 -13.41
N LEU A 233 -12.54 4.09 -12.46
CA LEU A 233 -12.47 3.77 -11.04
C LEU A 233 -13.50 2.71 -10.60
N ALA A 234 -14.43 2.34 -11.45
CA ALA A 234 -15.43 1.31 -11.19
C ALA A 234 -14.94 -0.08 -11.59
#